data_b86fb68aee5052c7a8bb16179a058481
#
_entry.id   b86fb68aee5052c7a8bb16179a058481
#
_cell.length_a   1.000
_cell.length_b   1.000
_cell.length_c   1.000
_cell.angle_alpha   90.00
_cell.angle_beta   90.00
_cell.angle_gamma   90.00
#
_symmetry.space_group_name_H-M   'P 1'
#
loop_
_entity.id
_entity.type
_entity.pdbx_description
1 polymer ?
#
loop_
_entity_poly.entity_id
_entity_poly.type
_entity_poly.pdbx_seq_one_letter_code
_entity_poly.pdbx_strand_id
1 'polypeptide(L)'
;MTDRKIVEQDIPYEADADLSDEARVALALYLKVYSEGKVTPQGVVVPELNIYKLSQQAEVPNKIVSKVFERLRGKGFLSNLPSGHLIVKNLEEFQQWLISQGASIET
;
A
#
# COMPACT_ATOMS: atom_id res chain seq x y z
N MET A 1 17.31 20.02 20.68
CA MET A 1 17.46 19.57 20.08
C MET A 1 17.69 19.30 19.73
N THR A 2 17.47 19.35 19.71
CA THR A 2 17.68 18.76 19.02
C THR A 2 17.61 18.37 18.63
N ASP A 3 17.44 18.56 18.54
CA ASP A 3 17.30 17.95 17.96
C ASP A 3 16.80 17.63 17.72
N ARG A 4 16.44 17.81 17.72
CA ARG A 4 15.93 17.26 17.30
C ARG A 4 15.66 17.36 16.69
N LYS A 5 15.55 17.65 16.36
CA LYS A 5 15.34 17.41 15.54
C LYS A 5 15.40 17.37 14.79
N ILE A 6 15.42 17.59 14.51
CA ILE A 6 15.51 17.24 13.64
C ILE A 6 15.22 16.94 13.26
N VAL A 7 14.96 17.06 13.21
CA VAL A 7 14.74 16.53 12.79
C VAL A 7 14.14 16.48 12.43
N GLU A 8 14.05 16.68 12.42
CA GLU A 8 13.34 16.50 12.15
C GLU A 8 12.93 16.49 11.34
N GLN A 9 12.62 16.36 10.72
CA GLN A 9 12.17 16.13 9.88
C GLN A 9 12.01 15.07 9.19
N ASP A 10 12.17 14.41 8.88
CA ASP A 10 12.10 13.12 8.46
C ASP A 10 11.13 12.37 9.10
N ILE A 11 10.38 12.84 9.63
CA ILE A 11 9.33 12.40 10.42
C ILE A 11 8.29 11.57 9.71
N PRO A 12 8.01 11.70 8.40
CA PRO A 12 7.09 10.78 7.71
C PRO A 12 7.49 9.31 7.89
N TYR A 13 8.78 9.06 8.01
CA TYR A 13 9.24 7.70 8.23
C TYR A 13 8.78 7.16 9.58
N GLU A 14 8.76 8.01 10.59
CA GLU A 14 8.29 7.59 11.90
C GLU A 14 6.80 7.30 11.90
N ALA A 15 6.05 8.09 11.16
CA ALA A 15 4.61 7.84 11.04
C ALA A 15 4.35 6.47 10.45
N ASP A 16 5.14 6.08 9.43
CA ASP A 16 4.98 4.77 8.83
C ASP A 16 5.31 3.65 9.82
N ALA A 17 6.23 3.89 10.75
CA ALA A 17 6.59 2.89 11.72
C ALA A 17 5.46 2.58 12.69
N ASP A 18 4.49 3.48 12.84
CA ASP A 18 3.36 3.27 13.73
C ASP A 18 2.18 2.59 13.04
N LEU A 19 2.30 2.29 11.77
CA LEU A 19 1.21 1.65 11.04
C LEU A 19 1.10 0.17 11.40
N SER A 20 -0.12 -0.35 11.34
CA SER A 20 -0.33 -1.78 11.48
C SER A 20 0.29 -2.52 10.30
N ASP A 21 0.47 -3.84 10.45
CA ASP A 21 0.98 -4.64 9.35
C ASP A 21 0.10 -4.51 8.11
N GLU A 22 -1.21 -4.50 8.32
CA GLU A 22 -2.15 -4.34 7.21
C GLU A 22 -1.90 -3.03 6.48
N ALA A 23 -1.78 -1.94 7.22
CA ALA A 23 -1.58 -0.63 6.61
C ALA A 23 -0.21 -0.54 5.93
N ARG A 24 0.81 -1.17 6.49
CA ARG A 24 2.14 -1.18 5.88
C ARG A 24 2.14 -1.88 4.53
N VAL A 25 1.51 -3.04 4.46
CA VAL A 25 1.41 -3.79 3.21
C VAL A 25 0.59 -2.99 2.21
N ALA A 26 -0.53 -2.43 2.66
CA ALA A 26 -1.39 -1.66 1.77
C ALA A 26 -0.67 -0.42 1.24
N LEU A 27 0.12 0.24 2.09
CA LEU A 27 0.88 1.41 1.64
C LEU A 27 1.94 1.02 0.61
N ALA A 28 2.64 -0.09 0.83
CA ALA A 28 3.63 -0.56 -0.13
C ALA A 28 2.96 -0.87 -1.46
N LEU A 29 1.79 -1.50 -1.42
CA LEU A 29 1.02 -1.77 -2.63
C LEU A 29 0.59 -0.48 -3.32
N TYR A 30 0.12 0.50 -2.54
CA TYR A 30 -0.31 1.78 -3.09
C TYR A 30 0.83 2.46 -3.84
N LEU A 31 2.03 2.45 -3.24
CA LEU A 31 3.19 3.08 -3.87
C LEU A 31 3.56 2.37 -5.18
N LYS A 32 3.46 1.05 -5.19
CA LYS A 32 3.70 0.27 -6.40
C LYS A 32 2.68 0.63 -7.48
N VAL A 33 1.41 0.71 -7.10
CA VAL A 33 0.33 1.05 -8.03
C VAL A 33 0.55 2.46 -8.58
N TYR A 34 0.90 3.39 -7.71
CA TYR A 34 1.10 4.77 -8.12
C TYR A 34 2.24 4.91 -9.12
N SER A 35 3.32 4.14 -8.93
CA SER A 35 4.50 4.28 -9.77
C SER A 35 4.42 3.45 -11.04
N GLU A 36 3.73 2.30 -11.02
CA GLU A 36 3.77 1.37 -12.15
C GLU A 36 2.40 0.91 -12.63
N GLY A 37 1.33 1.36 -12.01
CA GLY A 37 0.01 0.92 -12.39
C GLY A 37 -0.44 1.54 -13.71
N LYS A 38 -1.34 0.84 -14.40
CA LYS A 38 -1.93 1.31 -15.63
C LYS A 38 -3.41 1.57 -15.42
N VAL A 39 -3.84 2.79 -15.69
CA VAL A 39 -5.23 3.17 -15.51
C VAL A 39 -6.08 2.55 -16.61
N THR A 40 -7.16 1.91 -16.21
CA THR A 40 -8.14 1.33 -17.14
C THR A 40 -9.53 1.73 -16.68
N PRO A 41 -10.56 1.51 -17.51
CA PRO A 41 -11.94 1.80 -17.09
C PRO A 41 -12.38 1.02 -15.86
N GLN A 42 -11.74 -0.12 -15.57
CA GLN A 42 -12.12 -0.95 -14.43
C GLN A 42 -11.31 -0.66 -13.18
N GLY A 43 -10.27 0.18 -13.29
CA GLY A 43 -9.40 0.50 -12.17
C GLY A 43 -7.96 0.55 -12.63
N VAL A 44 -7.03 0.46 -11.68
CA VAL A 44 -5.60 0.55 -11.98
C VAL A 44 -4.99 -0.85 -11.91
N VAL A 45 -4.47 -1.31 -13.03
CA VAL A 45 -3.88 -2.65 -13.15
C VAL A 45 -2.43 -2.60 -12.73
N VAL A 46 -2.01 -3.56 -11.90
CA VAL A 46 -0.62 -3.72 -11.51
C VAL A 46 -0.03 -4.85 -12.35
N PRO A 47 0.85 -4.53 -13.29
CA PRO A 47 1.27 -5.53 -14.29
C PRO A 47 2.11 -6.66 -13.72
N GLU A 48 2.98 -6.37 -12.78
CA GLU A 48 3.83 -7.40 -12.19
C GLU A 48 3.95 -7.13 -10.71
N LEU A 49 3.41 -8.01 -9.91
CA LEU A 49 3.47 -7.88 -8.48
C LEU A 49 4.25 -9.02 -7.89
N ASN A 50 5.30 -8.69 -7.14
CA ASN A 50 6.13 -9.67 -6.47
C ASN A 50 5.88 -9.56 -4.97
N ILE A 51 5.20 -10.58 -4.42
CA ILE A 51 4.83 -10.57 -3.00
C ILE A 51 6.07 -10.56 -2.11
N TYR A 52 7.13 -11.24 -2.53
CA TYR A 52 8.36 -11.26 -1.76
C TYR A 52 8.97 -9.87 -1.62
N LYS A 53 9.04 -9.13 -2.74
CA LYS A 53 9.55 -7.77 -2.68
C LYS A 53 8.65 -6.88 -1.86
N LEU A 54 7.34 -7.08 -1.97
CA LEU A 54 6.38 -6.29 -1.20
C LEU A 54 6.55 -6.56 0.29
N SER A 55 6.78 -7.82 0.67
CA SER A 55 6.98 -8.16 2.07
C SER A 55 8.24 -7.51 2.61
N GLN A 56 9.30 -7.46 1.82
CA GLN A 56 10.53 -6.78 2.22
C GLN A 56 10.31 -5.29 2.37
N GLN A 57 9.62 -4.70 1.43
CA GLN A 57 9.36 -3.25 1.46
C GLN A 57 8.50 -2.87 2.65
N ALA A 58 7.50 -3.67 2.96
CA ALA A 58 6.59 -3.42 4.09
C ALA A 58 7.18 -3.92 5.41
N GLU A 59 8.24 -4.74 5.35
CA GLU A 59 8.88 -5.32 6.53
C GLU A 59 7.93 -6.22 7.32
N VAL A 60 7.19 -7.05 6.59
CA VAL A 60 6.29 -8.05 7.19
C VAL A 60 6.49 -9.39 6.48
N PRO A 61 6.19 -10.51 7.16
CA PRO A 61 6.33 -11.83 6.54
C PRO A 61 5.41 -12.02 5.33
N ASN A 62 5.82 -12.88 4.41
CA ASN A 62 5.06 -13.15 3.20
C ASN A 62 3.62 -13.59 3.50
N LYS A 63 3.43 -14.42 4.52
CA LYS A 63 2.09 -14.91 4.81
C LYS A 63 1.17 -13.79 5.29
N ILE A 64 1.74 -12.78 5.94
CA ILE A 64 0.95 -11.62 6.35
C ILE A 64 0.52 -10.82 5.12
N VAL A 65 1.41 -10.70 4.13
CA VAL A 65 1.06 -10.02 2.88
C VAL A 65 -0.15 -10.68 2.23
N SER A 66 -0.13 -12.02 2.16
CA SER A 66 -1.25 -12.75 1.56
C SER A 66 -2.55 -12.52 2.31
N LYS A 67 -2.51 -12.53 3.64
CA LYS A 67 -3.70 -12.28 4.45
C LYS A 67 -4.23 -10.87 4.24
N VAL A 68 -3.33 -9.91 4.14
CA VAL A 68 -3.75 -8.53 3.93
C VAL A 68 -4.41 -8.39 2.57
N PHE A 69 -3.87 -9.04 1.54
CA PHE A 69 -4.51 -9.02 0.23
C PHE A 69 -5.92 -9.55 0.28
N GLU A 70 -6.14 -10.64 1.02
CA GLU A 70 -7.50 -11.17 1.17
C GLU A 70 -8.43 -10.17 1.84
N ARG A 71 -7.94 -9.49 2.86
CA ARG A 71 -8.74 -8.47 3.52
C ARG A 71 -9.07 -7.30 2.60
N LEU A 72 -8.09 -6.86 1.81
CA LEU A 72 -8.32 -5.75 0.89
C LEU A 72 -9.31 -6.15 -0.19
N ARG A 73 -9.28 -7.41 -0.63
CA ARG A 73 -10.31 -7.91 -1.55
C ARG A 73 -11.68 -7.88 -0.90
N GLY A 74 -11.75 -8.29 0.36
CA GLY A 74 -13.02 -8.26 1.10
C GLY A 74 -13.57 -6.87 1.27
N LYS A 75 -12.69 -5.86 1.33
CA LYS A 75 -13.13 -4.47 1.43
C LYS A 75 -13.51 -3.87 0.07
N GLY A 76 -13.27 -4.61 -1.01
CA GLY A 76 -13.62 -4.12 -2.33
C GLY A 76 -12.55 -3.30 -3.00
N PHE A 77 -11.35 -3.19 -2.41
CA PHE A 77 -10.27 -2.40 -3.01
C PHE A 77 -9.54 -3.14 -4.11
N LEU A 78 -9.44 -4.47 -4.01
CA LEU A 78 -8.65 -5.28 -4.93
C LEU A 78 -9.52 -6.34 -5.60
N SER A 79 -9.11 -6.72 -6.80
CA SER A 79 -9.69 -7.83 -7.51
C SER A 79 -8.63 -8.40 -8.44
N ASN A 80 -8.91 -9.55 -9.04
CA ASN A 80 -8.01 -10.15 -10.01
C ASN A 80 -8.68 -10.17 -11.36
N LEU A 81 -7.91 -9.86 -12.40
CA LEU A 81 -8.38 -9.96 -13.76
C LEU A 81 -8.27 -11.42 -14.22
N PRO A 82 -9.00 -11.80 -15.30
CA PRO A 82 -8.84 -13.15 -15.85
C PRO A 82 -7.41 -13.47 -16.23
N SER A 83 -6.61 -12.45 -16.55
CA SER A 83 -5.19 -12.64 -16.88
C SER A 83 -4.36 -12.99 -15.65
N GLY A 84 -4.90 -12.84 -14.46
CA GLY A 84 -4.16 -13.05 -13.22
C GLY A 84 -3.56 -11.80 -12.62
N HIS A 85 -3.60 -10.70 -13.36
CA HIS A 85 -3.07 -9.44 -12.83
C HIS A 85 -3.99 -8.89 -11.74
N LEU A 86 -3.37 -8.19 -10.81
CA LEU A 86 -4.11 -7.53 -9.74
C LEU A 86 -4.64 -6.19 -10.25
N ILE A 87 -5.86 -5.84 -9.82
CA ILE A 87 -6.43 -4.55 -10.16
C ILE A 87 -6.92 -3.87 -8.88
N VAL A 88 -6.58 -2.58 -8.75
CA VAL A 88 -7.11 -1.74 -7.68
C VAL A 88 -8.32 -1.03 -8.25
N LYS A 89 -9.51 -1.37 -7.73
CA LYS A 89 -10.76 -0.97 -8.34
C LYS A 89 -11.06 0.52 -8.18
N ASN A 90 -10.69 1.10 -7.04
CA ASN A 90 -10.91 2.52 -6.80
C ASN A 90 -9.73 3.05 -6.01
N LEU A 91 -8.79 3.66 -6.74
CA LEU A 91 -7.54 4.13 -6.14
C LEU A 91 -7.80 5.24 -5.14
N GLU A 92 -8.76 6.10 -5.41
CA GLU A 92 -9.05 7.22 -4.53
C GLU A 92 -9.59 6.73 -3.19
N GLU A 93 -10.51 5.77 -3.21
CA GLU A 93 -11.03 5.20 -1.95
C GLU A 93 -9.93 4.47 -1.18
N PHE A 94 -9.07 3.76 -1.90
CA PHE A 94 -7.95 3.07 -1.29
C PHE A 94 -7.03 4.07 -0.60
N GLN A 95 -6.73 5.17 -1.27
CA GLN A 95 -5.90 6.23 -0.72
C GLN A 95 -6.53 6.82 0.55
N GLN A 96 -7.83 7.12 0.50
CA GLN A 96 -8.52 7.68 1.66
C GLN A 96 -8.50 6.70 2.83
N TRP A 97 -8.68 5.42 2.55
CA TRP A 97 -8.62 4.42 3.60
C TRP A 97 -7.22 4.38 4.22
N LEU A 98 -6.17 4.43 3.40
CA LEU A 98 -4.80 4.45 3.92
C LEU A 98 -4.55 5.64 4.81
N ILE A 99 -5.03 6.81 4.41
CA ILE A 99 -4.87 8.01 5.21
C ILE A 99 -5.59 7.83 6.55
N SER A 100 -6.77 7.20 6.55
CA SER A 100 -7.50 6.95 7.79
C SER A 100 -6.74 5.98 8.71
N GLN A 101 -5.85 5.16 8.16
CA GLN A 101 -5.04 4.25 8.95
C GLN A 101 -3.77 4.92 9.48
N GLY A 102 -3.55 6.17 9.14
CA GLY A 102 -2.39 6.91 9.63
C GLY A 102 -1.25 7.06 8.62
N ALA A 103 -1.45 6.60 7.40
CA ALA A 103 -0.40 6.72 6.39
C ALA A 103 -0.25 8.16 5.95
N SER A 104 1.00 8.56 5.71
CA SER A 104 1.29 9.89 5.17
C SER A 104 1.43 9.77 3.66
N ILE A 105 0.40 10.21 2.96
CA ILE A 105 0.39 10.16 1.49
C ILE A 105 0.20 11.57 0.98
N GLU A 106 1.10 11.99 0.12
CA GLU A 106 0.97 13.27 -0.56
C GLU A 106 0.07 13.11 -1.75
N THR A 107 -0.88 13.99 -1.87
CA THR A 107 -1.85 13.94 -2.96
C THR A 107 -1.65 15.09 -3.93
#